data_70b75697cb00a21d707e67ee060ff706
#
_entry.id   70b75697cb00a21d707e67ee060ff706
#
_cell.length_a   1.000
_cell.length_b   1.000
_cell.length_c   1.000
_cell.angle_alpha   90.00
_cell.angle_beta   90.00
_cell.angle_gamma   90.00
#
_symmetry.space_group_name_H-M   'P 1'
#
loop_
_entity.id
_entity.type
_entity.pdbx_description
1 polymer ?
#
loop_
_entity_poly.entity_id
_entity_poly.type
_entity_poly.pdbx_seq_one_letter_code
_entity_poly.pdbx_strand_id
1 'polypeptide(L)'
;VELVYADNGSDPAKAPTAAAELVSKDVSVVLGSYGSTVSLAGGPVFGEAGVPAIGVGCTNPQITAGNGYYFRICFLDPFQGTVLANFAQEKFSAKKAYCLGELGNEYDQGLINYFEQAFDGTVEKDSFPTNTSDFTTYLNKAVNEDADVIFCPVSITYSTQIVKLAASLGIEIPILGGDTLDSNMVLEAAAGSDVQLYVSTFYQEGGSPEFDEGFKAWLSEDSTAMTNNGGNDTI
;
A
#
# COMPACT_ATOMS: atom_id res chain seq x y z
N VAL A 1 21.15 -19.25 -10.12
CA VAL A 1 20.90 -18.07 -9.28
C VAL A 1 20.64 -18.56 -7.88
N GLU A 2 21.31 -17.99 -6.88
CA GLU A 2 21.08 -18.25 -5.47
C GLU A 2 20.24 -17.11 -4.90
N LEU A 3 19.17 -17.43 -4.16
CA LEU A 3 18.33 -16.46 -3.47
C LEU A 3 18.78 -16.33 -2.01
N VAL A 4 18.98 -15.10 -1.58
CA VAL A 4 19.37 -14.74 -0.22
C VAL A 4 18.31 -13.84 0.36
N TYR A 5 17.89 -14.10 1.59
CA TYR A 5 16.81 -13.39 2.26
C TYR A 5 17.31 -12.64 3.48
N ALA A 6 16.70 -11.46 3.72
CA ALA A 6 16.76 -10.73 4.97
C ALA A 6 15.38 -10.10 5.23
N ASP A 7 14.91 -10.17 6.48
CA ASP A 7 13.60 -9.66 6.88
C ASP A 7 13.75 -8.34 7.63
N ASN A 8 13.12 -7.30 7.14
CA ASN A 8 13.05 -6.01 7.81
C ASN A 8 11.85 -5.90 8.78
N GLY A 9 10.97 -6.93 8.81
CA GLY A 9 9.80 -6.97 9.71
C GLY A 9 8.80 -5.83 9.48
N SER A 10 8.79 -5.19 8.32
CA SER A 10 8.04 -3.95 8.04
C SER A 10 8.33 -2.81 9.03
N ASP A 11 9.51 -2.84 9.66
CA ASP A 11 9.96 -1.89 10.68
C ASP A 11 11.10 -1.01 10.13
N PRO A 12 10.91 0.31 9.97
CA PRO A 12 11.94 1.20 9.45
C PRO A 12 13.21 1.24 10.32
N ALA A 13 13.10 0.93 11.62
CA ALA A 13 14.27 0.84 12.49
C ALA A 13 15.14 -0.41 12.21
N LYS A 14 14.54 -1.48 11.68
CA LYS A 14 15.24 -2.71 11.30
C LYS A 14 15.71 -2.71 9.85
N ALA A 15 15.09 -1.93 8.98
CA ALA A 15 15.36 -1.93 7.55
C ALA A 15 16.85 -1.68 7.19
N PRO A 16 17.60 -0.74 7.83
CA PRO A 16 19.01 -0.57 7.57
C PRO A 16 19.84 -1.80 7.94
N THR A 17 19.49 -2.51 9.01
CA THR A 17 20.20 -3.73 9.44
C THR A 17 19.95 -4.86 8.45
N ALA A 18 18.72 -5.07 8.00
CA ALA A 18 18.40 -6.06 6.98
C ALA A 18 19.09 -5.75 5.64
N ALA A 19 19.15 -4.48 5.25
CA ALA A 19 19.89 -4.05 4.05
C ALA A 19 21.39 -4.33 4.18
N ALA A 20 22.01 -4.01 5.32
CA ALA A 20 23.41 -4.29 5.59
C ALA A 20 23.73 -5.80 5.61
N GLU A 21 22.79 -6.62 6.10
CA GLU A 21 22.91 -8.07 6.04
C GLU A 21 23.00 -8.57 4.58
N LEU A 22 22.11 -8.10 3.69
CA LEU A 22 22.16 -8.45 2.27
C LEU A 22 23.48 -8.00 1.61
N VAL A 23 23.91 -6.77 1.87
CA VAL A 23 25.19 -6.26 1.37
C VAL A 23 26.36 -7.13 1.84
N SER A 24 26.38 -7.57 3.10
CA SER A 24 27.44 -8.43 3.65
C SER A 24 27.51 -9.82 3.02
N LYS A 25 26.46 -10.24 2.32
CA LYS A 25 26.36 -11.51 1.59
C LYS A 25 26.76 -11.38 0.11
N ASP A 26 27.34 -10.25 -0.29
CA ASP A 26 27.80 -9.97 -1.67
C ASP A 26 26.70 -10.18 -2.74
N VAL A 27 25.46 -9.81 -2.45
CA VAL A 27 24.36 -9.92 -3.41
C VAL A 27 24.57 -9.02 -4.61
N SER A 28 24.25 -9.51 -5.81
CA SER A 28 24.41 -8.75 -7.07
C SER A 28 23.30 -7.73 -7.30
N VAL A 29 22.10 -7.98 -6.77
CA VAL A 29 20.92 -7.13 -6.87
C VAL A 29 19.97 -7.46 -5.73
N VAL A 30 19.19 -6.47 -5.27
CA VAL A 30 18.14 -6.63 -4.28
C VAL A 30 16.77 -6.45 -4.94
N LEU A 31 15.85 -7.36 -4.69
CA LEU A 31 14.43 -7.22 -5.04
C LEU A 31 13.65 -6.90 -3.76
N GLY A 32 13.02 -5.73 -3.74
CA GLY A 32 12.33 -5.18 -2.56
C GLY A 32 12.91 -3.82 -2.13
N SER A 33 12.45 -3.21 -1.07
CA SER A 33 11.39 -3.67 -0.18
C SER A 33 10.00 -3.43 -0.78
N TYR A 34 8.93 -4.01 -0.15
CA TYR A 34 7.56 -3.74 -0.56
C TYR A 34 7.11 -2.33 -0.11
N GLY A 35 7.24 -2.00 1.17
CA GLY A 35 6.73 -0.75 1.74
C GLY A 35 7.65 0.45 1.51
N SER A 36 7.04 1.64 1.31
CA SER A 36 7.80 2.89 1.10
C SER A 36 8.64 3.29 2.31
N THR A 37 8.08 3.24 3.51
CA THR A 37 8.76 3.66 4.76
C THR A 37 10.03 2.83 5.02
N VAL A 38 9.96 1.51 4.86
CA VAL A 38 11.13 0.63 5.02
C VAL A 38 12.13 0.77 3.88
N SER A 39 11.66 1.06 2.65
CA SER A 39 12.53 1.32 1.50
C SER A 39 13.30 2.63 1.64
N LEU A 40 12.68 3.67 2.18
CA LEU A 40 13.34 4.93 2.50
C LEU A 40 14.42 4.75 3.57
N ALA A 41 14.15 3.93 4.59
CA ALA A 41 15.09 3.69 5.66
C ALA A 41 16.28 2.79 5.25
N GLY A 42 16.03 1.72 4.48
CA GLY A 42 17.07 0.76 4.07
C GLY A 42 17.82 1.14 2.78
N GLY A 43 17.16 1.90 1.89
CA GLY A 43 17.68 2.24 0.57
C GLY A 43 19.05 2.92 0.55
N PRO A 44 19.35 3.86 1.44
CA PRO A 44 20.68 4.48 1.51
C PRO A 44 21.83 3.48 1.67
N VAL A 45 21.62 2.38 2.40
CA VAL A 45 22.65 1.33 2.60
C VAL A 45 23.03 0.69 1.26
N PHE A 46 22.06 0.43 0.38
CA PHE A 46 22.32 -0.11 -0.95
C PHE A 46 23.05 0.91 -1.83
N GLY A 47 22.63 2.19 -1.76
CA GLY A 47 23.29 3.27 -2.49
C GLY A 47 24.77 3.46 -2.12
N GLU A 48 25.08 3.45 -0.82
CA GLU A 48 26.44 3.56 -0.30
C GLU A 48 27.31 2.34 -0.69
N ALA A 49 26.71 1.16 -0.70
CA ALA A 49 27.41 -0.08 -1.08
C ALA A 49 27.53 -0.26 -2.60
N GLY A 50 26.85 0.54 -3.41
CA GLY A 50 26.80 0.39 -4.87
C GLY A 50 26.04 -0.87 -5.33
N VAL A 51 25.09 -1.37 -4.52
CA VAL A 51 24.29 -2.54 -4.83
C VAL A 51 22.93 -2.08 -5.41
N PRO A 52 22.59 -2.45 -6.66
CA PRO A 52 21.31 -2.10 -7.24
C PRO A 52 20.14 -2.71 -6.46
N ALA A 53 19.11 -1.90 -6.16
CA ALA A 53 17.86 -2.34 -5.56
C ALA A 53 16.69 -2.00 -6.47
N ILE A 54 15.72 -2.91 -6.60
CA ILE A 54 14.51 -2.76 -7.42
C ILE A 54 13.30 -2.89 -6.52
N GLY A 55 12.63 -1.76 -6.25
CA GLY A 55 11.40 -1.72 -5.50
C GLY A 55 10.21 -2.21 -6.32
N VAL A 56 9.39 -3.06 -5.73
CA VAL A 56 8.25 -3.71 -6.42
C VAL A 56 6.90 -3.07 -6.08
N GLY A 57 6.73 -2.54 -4.86
CA GLY A 57 5.50 -1.90 -4.40
C GLY A 57 5.73 -0.60 -3.62
N CYS A 58 6.96 -0.10 -3.57
CA CYS A 58 7.32 1.11 -2.83
C CYS A 58 7.13 2.36 -3.71
N THR A 59 5.94 2.93 -3.67
CA THR A 59 5.43 3.93 -4.60
C THR A 59 5.85 5.38 -4.31
N ASN A 60 6.36 5.66 -3.09
CA ASN A 60 6.77 7.01 -2.71
C ASN A 60 7.95 7.51 -3.58
N PRO A 61 7.84 8.70 -4.24
CA PRO A 61 8.88 9.23 -5.11
C PRO A 61 10.25 9.42 -4.44
N GLN A 62 10.26 9.68 -3.14
CA GLN A 62 11.48 9.97 -2.39
C GLN A 62 12.45 8.79 -2.32
N ILE A 63 11.98 7.56 -2.54
CA ILE A 63 12.81 6.34 -2.46
C ILE A 63 13.95 6.36 -3.49
N THR A 64 13.68 6.85 -4.70
CA THR A 64 14.69 6.94 -5.76
C THR A 64 15.30 8.35 -5.88
N ALA A 65 14.77 9.34 -5.16
CA ALA A 65 15.30 10.69 -5.20
C ALA A 65 16.69 10.74 -4.56
N GLY A 66 17.70 11.08 -5.38
CA GLY A 66 19.09 11.18 -4.92
C GLY A 66 19.81 9.83 -4.70
N ASN A 67 19.17 8.69 -4.95
CA ASN A 67 19.77 7.36 -4.87
C ASN A 67 19.87 6.72 -6.26
N GLY A 68 21.05 6.81 -6.89
CA GLY A 68 21.31 6.26 -8.23
C GLY A 68 21.32 4.74 -8.33
N TYR A 69 21.23 4.04 -7.20
CA TYR A 69 21.20 2.58 -7.12
C TYR A 69 19.83 2.02 -6.76
N TYR A 70 18.82 2.88 -6.50
CA TYR A 70 17.47 2.43 -6.23
C TYR A 70 16.57 2.66 -7.42
N PHE A 71 16.00 1.61 -7.96
CA PHE A 71 15.09 1.58 -9.09
C PHE A 71 13.70 1.10 -8.64
N ARG A 72 12.67 1.24 -9.48
CA ARG A 72 11.33 0.71 -9.21
C ARG A 72 10.64 0.25 -10.48
N ILE A 73 9.69 -0.65 -10.35
CA ILE A 73 8.82 -1.12 -11.42
C ILE A 73 7.34 -0.80 -11.20
N CYS A 74 7.01 -0.12 -10.08
CA CYS A 74 5.66 0.32 -9.75
C CYS A 74 5.41 1.78 -10.19
N PHE A 75 4.16 2.19 -10.23
CA PHE A 75 3.78 3.59 -10.43
C PHE A 75 4.17 4.45 -9.20
N LEU A 76 3.94 5.75 -9.30
CA LEU A 76 4.25 6.72 -8.25
C LEU A 76 3.00 7.23 -7.55
N ASP A 77 3.11 7.54 -6.25
CA ASP A 77 2.03 8.12 -5.44
C ASP A 77 1.40 9.38 -6.03
N PRO A 78 2.13 10.33 -6.69
CA PRO A 78 1.50 11.47 -7.35
C PRO A 78 0.46 11.06 -8.40
N PHE A 79 0.76 10.02 -9.18
CA PHE A 79 -0.19 9.47 -10.16
C PHE A 79 -1.35 8.76 -9.44
N GLN A 80 -1.06 7.90 -8.48
CA GLN A 80 -2.06 7.15 -7.72
C GLN A 80 -3.03 8.07 -6.97
N GLY A 81 -2.52 9.07 -6.26
CA GLY A 81 -3.33 10.06 -5.53
C GLY A 81 -4.23 10.87 -6.45
N THR A 82 -3.70 11.29 -7.61
CA THR A 82 -4.48 12.03 -8.63
C THR A 82 -5.61 11.16 -9.20
N VAL A 83 -5.33 9.90 -9.53
CA VAL A 83 -6.34 8.98 -10.08
C VAL A 83 -7.46 8.74 -9.06
N LEU A 84 -7.11 8.50 -7.79
CA LEU A 84 -8.09 8.25 -6.73
C LEU A 84 -8.92 9.49 -6.39
N ALA A 85 -8.34 10.69 -6.41
CA ALA A 85 -9.06 11.95 -6.22
C ALA A 85 -10.07 12.20 -7.36
N ASN A 86 -9.63 12.03 -8.61
CA ASN A 86 -10.51 12.17 -9.78
C ASN A 86 -11.63 11.12 -9.74
N PHE A 87 -11.31 9.88 -9.41
CA PHE A 87 -12.30 8.82 -9.26
C PHE A 87 -13.36 9.15 -8.21
N ALA A 88 -12.96 9.66 -7.04
CA ALA A 88 -13.88 10.10 -6.00
C ALA A 88 -14.86 11.16 -6.51
N GLN A 89 -14.35 12.14 -7.25
CA GLN A 89 -15.14 13.23 -7.79
C GLN A 89 -16.06 12.78 -8.94
N GLU A 90 -15.56 11.99 -9.87
CA GLU A 90 -16.30 11.53 -11.04
C GLU A 90 -17.38 10.50 -10.67
N LYS A 91 -17.02 9.53 -9.81
CA LYS A 91 -17.90 8.42 -9.45
C LYS A 91 -18.97 8.81 -8.44
N PHE A 92 -18.58 9.59 -7.42
CA PHE A 92 -19.44 9.91 -6.28
C PHE A 92 -19.86 11.38 -6.23
N SER A 93 -19.37 12.21 -7.14
CA SER A 93 -19.51 13.67 -7.07
C SER A 93 -19.01 14.23 -5.73
N ALA A 94 -18.00 13.59 -5.16
CA ALA A 94 -17.48 13.90 -3.84
C ALA A 94 -16.97 15.34 -3.75
N LYS A 95 -17.33 16.01 -2.67
CA LYS A 95 -16.92 17.39 -2.32
C LYS A 95 -16.23 17.44 -0.98
N LYS A 96 -16.37 16.40 -0.16
CA LYS A 96 -15.72 16.26 1.12
C LYS A 96 -15.13 14.86 1.27
N ALA A 97 -13.83 14.79 1.47
CA ALA A 97 -13.09 13.57 1.71
C ALA A 97 -12.58 13.54 3.17
N TYR A 98 -12.73 12.40 3.83
CA TYR A 98 -12.08 12.12 5.10
C TYR A 98 -10.89 11.19 4.84
N CYS A 99 -9.68 11.67 5.13
CA CYS A 99 -8.43 10.94 4.91
C CYS A 99 -7.88 10.43 6.24
N LEU A 100 -7.56 9.13 6.28
CA LEU A 100 -7.04 8.47 7.49
C LEU A 100 -5.76 7.71 7.16
N GLY A 101 -4.67 7.98 7.90
CA GLY A 101 -3.38 7.32 7.74
C GLY A 101 -2.67 7.04 9.04
N GLU A 102 -1.68 6.16 9.02
CA GLU A 102 -0.84 5.90 10.19
C GLU A 102 0.16 7.04 10.39
N LEU A 103 0.28 7.50 11.63
CA LEU A 103 1.22 8.56 12.00
C LEU A 103 2.67 8.09 11.78
N GLY A 104 3.43 8.86 11.00
CA GLY A 104 4.83 8.56 10.69
C GLY A 104 5.02 7.50 9.59
N ASN A 105 3.95 7.06 8.94
CA ASN A 105 4.04 6.21 7.75
C ASN A 105 4.18 7.07 6.50
N GLU A 106 5.35 6.99 5.84
CA GLU A 106 5.69 7.83 4.68
C GLU A 106 4.83 7.52 3.43
N TYR A 107 4.33 6.28 3.30
CA TYR A 107 3.40 5.92 2.24
C TYR A 107 2.04 6.57 2.49
N ASP A 108 1.44 6.32 3.66
CA ASP A 108 0.10 6.81 4.00
C ASP A 108 0.03 8.34 3.88
N GLN A 109 0.97 9.03 4.55
CA GLN A 109 1.00 10.49 4.58
C GLN A 109 1.31 11.09 3.20
N GLY A 110 2.23 10.48 2.46
CA GLY A 110 2.59 10.90 1.11
C GLY A 110 1.41 10.79 0.15
N LEU A 111 0.74 9.65 0.14
CA LEU A 111 -0.38 9.39 -0.76
C LEU A 111 -1.60 10.25 -0.43
N ILE A 112 -1.90 10.45 0.88
CA ILE A 112 -2.94 11.40 1.32
C ILE A 112 -2.66 12.83 0.84
N ASN A 113 -1.41 13.28 0.91
CA ASN A 113 -1.05 14.60 0.44
C ASN A 113 -1.22 14.77 -1.09
N TYR A 114 -0.91 13.73 -1.88
CA TYR A 114 -1.14 13.79 -3.33
C TYR A 114 -2.62 13.70 -3.70
N PHE A 115 -3.40 12.93 -2.94
CA PHE A 115 -4.85 12.92 -3.08
C PHE A 115 -5.44 14.31 -2.80
N GLU A 116 -5.06 14.94 -1.67
CA GLU A 116 -5.52 16.28 -1.29
C GLU A 116 -5.17 17.33 -2.36
N GLN A 117 -3.96 17.28 -2.92
CA GLN A 117 -3.53 18.22 -3.97
C GLN A 117 -4.38 18.13 -5.24
N ALA A 118 -4.93 16.96 -5.53
CA ALA A 118 -5.73 16.70 -6.74
C ALA A 118 -7.24 16.79 -6.49
N PHE A 119 -7.69 16.75 -5.25
CA PHE A 119 -9.11 16.77 -4.89
C PHE A 119 -9.65 18.20 -4.87
N ASP A 120 -10.64 18.47 -5.71
CA ASP A 120 -11.33 19.78 -5.78
C ASP A 120 -12.50 19.80 -4.77
N GLY A 121 -12.16 19.94 -3.49
CA GLY A 121 -13.13 19.94 -2.39
C GLY A 121 -12.45 20.12 -1.04
N THR A 122 -13.17 19.78 0.01
CA THR A 122 -12.65 19.82 1.39
C THR A 122 -12.05 18.46 1.75
N VAL A 123 -10.84 18.47 2.30
CA VAL A 123 -10.18 17.28 2.82
C VAL A 123 -9.96 17.42 4.32
N GLU A 124 -10.62 16.57 5.09
CA GLU A 124 -10.36 16.41 6.52
C GLU A 124 -9.33 15.29 6.70
N LYS A 125 -8.24 15.58 7.38
CA LYS A 125 -7.15 14.60 7.62
C LYS A 125 -7.07 14.23 9.08
N ASP A 126 -6.92 12.92 9.32
CA ASP A 126 -6.65 12.38 10.62
C ASP A 126 -5.54 11.32 10.57
N SER A 127 -4.93 11.05 11.71
CA SER A 127 -3.87 10.07 11.80
C SER A 127 -4.01 9.26 13.08
N PHE A 128 -3.71 7.97 13.00
CA PHE A 128 -3.72 7.08 14.15
C PHE A 128 -2.30 6.62 14.51
N PRO A 129 -2.01 6.40 15.81
CA PRO A 129 -0.74 5.85 16.25
C PRO A 129 -0.53 4.41 15.78
N THR A 130 0.72 4.01 15.61
CA THR A 130 1.12 2.61 15.41
C THR A 130 0.53 1.72 16.51
N ASN A 131 0.11 0.50 16.13
CA ASN A 131 -0.58 -0.47 16.97
C ASN A 131 -2.01 -0.07 17.41
N THR A 132 -2.63 0.88 16.74
CA THR A 132 -4.07 1.15 16.90
C THR A 132 -4.87 -0.10 16.49
N SER A 133 -5.82 -0.49 17.33
CA SER A 133 -6.70 -1.66 17.09
C SER A 133 -8.20 -1.31 17.11
N ASP A 134 -8.56 -0.07 17.44
CA ASP A 134 -9.93 0.43 17.43
C ASP A 134 -10.02 1.70 16.59
N PHE A 135 -10.78 1.61 15.51
CA PHE A 135 -10.99 2.71 14.55
C PHE A 135 -12.38 3.34 14.66
N THR A 136 -13.16 2.97 15.70
CA THR A 136 -14.54 3.44 15.88
C THR A 136 -14.64 4.96 15.89
N THR A 137 -13.74 5.64 16.60
CA THR A 137 -13.75 7.11 16.69
C THR A 137 -13.49 7.75 15.32
N TYR A 138 -12.57 7.20 14.53
CA TYR A 138 -12.22 7.71 13.21
C TYR A 138 -13.37 7.54 12.22
N LEU A 139 -13.98 6.34 12.17
CA LEU A 139 -15.10 6.08 11.28
C LEU A 139 -16.34 6.91 11.67
N ASN A 140 -16.63 7.03 12.96
CA ASN A 140 -17.72 7.90 13.42
C ASN A 140 -17.43 9.38 13.11
N LYS A 141 -16.18 9.82 13.14
CA LYS A 141 -15.82 11.18 12.73
C LYS A 141 -16.09 11.39 11.23
N ALA A 142 -15.73 10.47 10.37
CA ALA A 142 -16.06 10.55 8.94
C ALA A 142 -17.57 10.71 8.70
N VAL A 143 -18.40 9.96 9.43
CA VAL A 143 -19.87 10.07 9.37
C VAL A 143 -20.35 11.43 9.90
N ASN A 144 -19.89 11.85 11.06
CA ASN A 144 -20.31 13.10 11.70
C ASN A 144 -19.91 14.34 10.92
N GLU A 145 -18.83 14.24 10.15
CA GLU A 145 -18.34 15.30 9.27
C GLU A 145 -19.02 15.30 7.90
N ASP A 146 -20.01 14.42 7.68
CA ASP A 146 -20.68 14.26 6.39
C ASP A 146 -19.71 14.04 5.23
N ALA A 147 -18.72 13.16 5.39
CA ALA A 147 -17.77 12.83 4.32
C ALA A 147 -18.47 12.07 3.19
N ASP A 148 -18.19 12.44 1.95
CA ASP A 148 -18.69 11.75 0.76
C ASP A 148 -17.87 10.48 0.45
N VAL A 149 -16.60 10.49 0.84
CA VAL A 149 -15.67 9.35 0.70
C VAL A 149 -14.71 9.29 1.89
N ILE A 150 -14.28 8.08 2.24
CA ILE A 150 -13.16 7.84 3.16
C ILE A 150 -11.97 7.41 2.32
N PHE A 151 -10.87 8.16 2.35
CA PHE A 151 -9.61 7.77 1.72
C PHE A 151 -8.64 7.25 2.79
N CYS A 152 -8.27 5.98 2.69
CA CYS A 152 -7.59 5.26 3.75
C CYS A 152 -6.48 4.35 3.17
N PRO A 153 -5.35 4.94 2.68
CA PRO A 153 -4.26 4.18 2.05
C PRO A 153 -3.32 3.60 3.11
N VAL A 154 -3.84 2.72 3.95
CA VAL A 154 -3.09 2.15 5.08
C VAL A 154 -2.63 0.72 4.79
N SER A 155 -1.82 0.15 5.67
CA SER A 155 -1.34 -1.24 5.51
C SER A 155 -2.50 -2.25 5.52
N ILE A 156 -2.27 -3.44 4.94
CA ILE A 156 -3.24 -4.55 4.88
C ILE A 156 -3.84 -4.86 6.25
N THR A 157 -3.02 -4.86 7.29
CA THR A 157 -3.46 -5.16 8.66
C THR A 157 -4.49 -4.15 9.15
N TYR A 158 -4.24 -2.86 8.97
CA TYR A 158 -5.16 -1.81 9.39
C TYR A 158 -6.38 -1.73 8.49
N SER A 159 -6.21 -1.83 7.17
CA SER A 159 -7.33 -1.80 6.23
C SER A 159 -8.32 -2.94 6.47
N THR A 160 -7.81 -4.15 6.76
CA THR A 160 -8.66 -5.30 7.14
C THR A 160 -9.50 -5.00 8.39
N GLN A 161 -8.92 -4.36 9.41
CA GLN A 161 -9.64 -3.98 10.63
C GLN A 161 -10.67 -2.87 10.37
N ILE A 162 -10.28 -1.84 9.62
CA ILE A 162 -11.13 -0.70 9.26
C ILE A 162 -12.34 -1.17 8.44
N VAL A 163 -12.12 -2.01 7.43
CA VAL A 163 -13.21 -2.54 6.57
C VAL A 163 -14.16 -3.43 7.37
N LYS A 164 -13.65 -4.32 8.22
CA LYS A 164 -14.50 -5.14 9.12
C LYS A 164 -15.33 -4.29 10.06
N LEU A 165 -14.72 -3.25 10.62
CA LEU A 165 -15.41 -2.34 11.53
C LEU A 165 -16.46 -1.51 10.78
N ALA A 166 -16.13 -0.98 9.60
CA ALA A 166 -17.07 -0.25 8.75
C ALA A 166 -18.29 -1.12 8.42
N ALA A 167 -18.08 -2.40 8.06
CA ALA A 167 -19.13 -3.36 7.84
C ALA A 167 -20.02 -3.55 9.09
N SER A 168 -19.41 -3.70 10.26
CA SER A 168 -20.14 -3.91 11.52
C SER A 168 -20.94 -2.68 11.98
N LEU A 169 -20.47 -1.49 11.65
CA LEU A 169 -21.13 -0.21 11.96
C LEU A 169 -22.15 0.22 10.90
N GLY A 170 -22.25 -0.50 9.78
CA GLY A 170 -23.13 -0.15 8.67
C GLY A 170 -22.73 1.16 7.99
N ILE A 171 -21.42 1.41 7.85
CA ILE A 171 -20.91 2.60 7.17
C ILE A 171 -21.16 2.45 5.65
N GLU A 172 -21.95 3.37 5.10
CA GLU A 172 -22.31 3.40 3.68
C GLU A 172 -21.37 4.29 2.84
N ILE A 173 -20.53 5.09 3.51
CA ILE A 173 -19.55 5.97 2.84
C ILE A 173 -18.54 5.11 2.09
N PRO A 174 -18.34 5.33 0.77
CA PRO A 174 -17.32 4.58 0.00
C PRO A 174 -15.93 4.72 0.59
N ILE A 175 -15.22 3.59 0.72
CA ILE A 175 -13.83 3.54 1.17
C ILE A 175 -12.94 3.40 -0.05
N LEU A 176 -12.01 4.33 -0.20
CA LEU A 176 -11.00 4.35 -1.24
C LEU A 176 -9.65 4.00 -0.63
N GLY A 177 -8.93 3.08 -1.25
CA GLY A 177 -7.61 2.68 -0.80
C GLY A 177 -6.55 2.76 -1.89
N GLY A 178 -5.31 2.79 -1.45
CA GLY A 178 -4.16 2.62 -2.32
C GLY A 178 -3.95 1.16 -2.72
N ASP A 179 -2.85 0.90 -3.39
CA ASP A 179 -2.42 -0.43 -3.84
C ASP A 179 -2.28 -1.44 -2.69
N THR A 180 -2.02 -0.98 -1.47
CA THR A 180 -1.95 -1.84 -0.27
C THR A 180 -3.27 -2.53 0.07
N LEU A 181 -4.40 -2.00 -0.39
CA LEU A 181 -5.72 -2.58 -0.15
C LEU A 181 -6.11 -3.64 -1.19
N ASP A 182 -5.34 -3.78 -2.26
CA ASP A 182 -5.51 -4.87 -3.25
C ASP A 182 -4.99 -6.18 -2.66
N SER A 183 -5.79 -6.78 -1.80
CA SER A 183 -5.45 -7.98 -1.02
C SER A 183 -6.69 -8.84 -0.75
N ASN A 184 -6.52 -10.16 -0.88
CA ASN A 184 -7.56 -11.13 -0.54
C ASN A 184 -8.05 -10.96 0.92
N MET A 185 -7.17 -10.61 1.85
CA MET A 185 -7.55 -10.38 3.26
C MET A 185 -8.51 -9.20 3.41
N VAL A 186 -8.31 -8.14 2.62
CA VAL A 186 -9.19 -6.97 2.64
C VAL A 186 -10.51 -7.27 1.95
N LEU A 187 -10.50 -8.01 0.84
CA LEU A 187 -11.70 -8.48 0.15
C LEU A 187 -12.54 -9.40 1.05
N GLU A 188 -11.91 -10.33 1.74
CA GLU A 188 -12.57 -11.21 2.72
C GLU A 188 -13.18 -10.41 3.90
N ALA A 189 -12.51 -9.33 4.31
CA ALA A 189 -13.02 -8.45 5.35
C ALA A 189 -14.31 -7.71 4.94
N ALA A 190 -14.48 -7.42 3.66
CA ALA A 190 -15.68 -6.80 3.10
C ALA A 190 -16.76 -7.82 2.74
N ALA A 191 -16.42 -9.12 2.65
CA ALA A 191 -17.32 -10.15 2.14
C ALA A 191 -18.61 -10.26 2.96
N GLY A 192 -19.75 -10.30 2.27
CA GLY A 192 -21.08 -10.42 2.90
C GLY A 192 -21.56 -9.13 3.58
N SER A 193 -20.94 -7.99 3.35
CA SER A 193 -21.34 -6.67 3.80
C SER A 193 -21.69 -5.77 2.61
N ASP A 194 -22.31 -4.62 2.90
CA ASP A 194 -22.64 -3.58 1.92
C ASP A 194 -21.54 -2.50 1.80
N VAL A 195 -20.34 -2.76 2.36
CA VAL A 195 -19.21 -1.83 2.27
C VAL A 195 -18.78 -1.68 0.82
N GLN A 196 -18.73 -0.44 0.37
CA GLN A 196 -18.23 -0.07 -0.94
C GLN A 196 -16.72 0.19 -0.85
N LEU A 197 -15.92 -0.74 -1.36
CA LEU A 197 -14.46 -0.66 -1.34
C LEU A 197 -13.92 -0.51 -2.77
N TYR A 198 -13.06 0.48 -2.98
CA TYR A 198 -12.40 0.77 -4.25
C TYR A 198 -10.90 0.93 -4.01
N VAL A 199 -10.10 0.31 -4.84
CA VAL A 199 -8.64 0.29 -4.68
C VAL A 199 -7.95 0.62 -6.00
N SER A 200 -6.78 1.21 -5.93
CA SER A 200 -5.85 1.24 -7.05
C SER A 200 -5.03 -0.04 -7.06
N THR A 201 -4.67 -0.54 -8.23
CA THR A 201 -3.88 -1.75 -8.40
C THR A 201 -2.81 -1.57 -9.46
N PHE A 202 -1.73 -2.34 -9.38
CA PHE A 202 -0.66 -2.36 -10.39
C PHE A 202 -1.04 -3.17 -11.62
N TYR A 203 -1.89 -4.17 -11.44
CA TYR A 203 -2.22 -5.12 -12.48
C TYR A 203 -3.70 -5.54 -12.38
N GLN A 204 -4.28 -5.76 -13.53
CA GLN A 204 -5.61 -6.36 -13.65
C GLN A 204 -5.50 -7.62 -14.52
N GLU A 205 -6.08 -8.72 -14.04
CA GLU A 205 -6.17 -9.96 -14.80
C GLU A 205 -6.78 -9.70 -16.21
N GLY A 206 -6.17 -10.28 -17.24
CA GLY A 206 -6.50 -10.03 -18.62
C GLY A 206 -5.63 -8.94 -19.28
N GLY A 207 -4.84 -8.18 -18.53
CA GLY A 207 -3.93 -7.17 -19.05
C GLY A 207 -2.76 -7.76 -19.86
N SER A 208 -2.32 -8.97 -19.51
CA SER A 208 -1.32 -9.74 -20.26
C SER A 208 -1.65 -11.24 -20.18
N PRO A 209 -2.34 -11.81 -21.18
CA PRO A 209 -2.70 -13.23 -21.16
C PRO A 209 -1.51 -14.19 -20.99
N GLU A 210 -0.37 -13.89 -21.57
CA GLU A 210 0.86 -14.69 -21.42
C GLU A 210 1.35 -14.70 -19.97
N PHE A 211 1.33 -13.53 -19.29
CA PHE A 211 1.68 -13.45 -17.87
C PHE A 211 0.66 -14.20 -17.02
N ASP A 212 -0.62 -14.02 -17.23
CA ASP A 212 -1.69 -14.67 -16.47
C ASP A 212 -1.59 -16.18 -16.53
N GLU A 213 -1.39 -16.74 -17.73
CA GLU A 213 -1.25 -18.17 -17.94
C GLU A 213 0.01 -18.71 -17.25
N GLY A 214 1.14 -18.02 -17.41
CA GLY A 214 2.42 -18.39 -16.79
C GLY A 214 2.36 -18.34 -15.28
N PHE A 215 1.79 -17.29 -14.72
CA PHE A 215 1.65 -17.12 -13.27
C PHE A 215 0.70 -18.17 -12.65
N LYS A 216 -0.46 -18.42 -13.28
CA LYS A 216 -1.39 -19.48 -12.85
C LYS A 216 -0.79 -20.87 -12.90
N ALA A 217 0.01 -21.15 -13.95
CA ALA A 217 0.73 -22.42 -14.06
C ALA A 217 1.74 -22.56 -12.91
N TRP A 218 2.53 -21.52 -12.64
CA TRP A 218 3.50 -21.51 -11.55
C TRP A 218 2.82 -21.69 -10.18
N LEU A 219 1.73 -20.99 -9.91
CA LEU A 219 0.95 -21.17 -8.66
C LEU A 219 0.40 -22.59 -8.49
N SER A 220 0.03 -23.25 -9.60
CA SER A 220 -0.46 -24.63 -9.54
C SER A 220 0.63 -25.66 -9.24
N GLU A 221 1.89 -25.35 -9.61
CA GLU A 221 3.06 -26.20 -9.34
C GLU A 221 3.61 -26.01 -7.93
N ASP A 222 3.53 -24.78 -7.39
CA ASP A 222 4.00 -24.44 -6.04
C ASP A 222 2.85 -23.91 -5.17
N SER A 223 2.09 -24.83 -4.61
CA SER A 223 0.98 -24.48 -3.70
C SER A 223 1.44 -23.79 -2.39
N THR A 224 2.75 -23.78 -2.10
CA THR A 224 3.32 -23.11 -0.93
C THR A 224 3.63 -21.65 -1.19
N ALA A 225 3.73 -21.20 -2.44
CA ALA A 225 4.02 -19.83 -2.82
C ALA A 225 3.00 -18.88 -2.19
N MET A 226 1.70 -19.18 -2.29
CA MET A 226 0.63 -18.37 -1.70
C MET A 226 0.65 -18.30 -0.18
N THR A 227 1.10 -19.35 0.49
CA THR A 227 1.14 -19.39 1.96
C THR A 227 2.36 -18.68 2.55
N ASN A 228 3.44 -18.58 1.80
CA ASN A 228 4.69 -17.97 2.27
C ASN A 228 4.72 -16.43 2.14
N ASN A 229 3.83 -15.85 1.35
CA ASN A 229 3.81 -14.41 1.05
C ASN A 229 2.74 -13.61 1.81
N GLY A 230 2.22 -14.17 2.90
CA GLY A 230 1.27 -13.44 3.77
C GLY A 230 -0.09 -13.11 3.12
N GLY A 231 -0.44 -13.81 2.03
CA GLY A 231 -1.73 -13.62 1.35
C GLY A 231 -1.79 -12.47 0.34
N ASN A 232 -0.63 -11.95 -0.07
CA ASN A 232 -0.53 -10.90 -1.10
C ASN A 232 -0.39 -11.44 -2.52
N ASP A 233 -0.77 -12.68 -2.77
CA ASP A 233 -0.66 -13.30 -4.09
C ASP A 233 -1.91 -13.01 -4.93
N THR A 234 -2.29 -11.75 -4.99
CA THR A 234 -3.23 -11.28 -6.00
C THR A 234 -2.45 -10.86 -7.24
N ILE A 235 -2.87 -11.41 -8.34
CA ILE A 235 -2.47 -10.88 -9.65
C ILE A 235 -3.09 -9.51 -9.81
#